data_664d5324b003efa779e5f7aed6ad01e3
#
_entry.id   664d5324b003efa779e5f7aed6ad01e3
#
_cell.length_a   1.000
_cell.length_b   1.000
_cell.length_c   1.000
_cell.angle_alpha   90.00
_cell.angle_beta   90.00
_cell.angle_gamma   90.00
#
_symmetry.space_group_name_H-M   'P 1'
#
loop_
_entity.id
_entity.type
_entity.pdbx_description
1 polymer ?
#
loop_
_entity_poly.entity_id
_entity_poly.type
_entity_poly.pdbx_seq_one_letter_code
_entity_poly.pdbx_strand_id
1 'polypeptide(L)'
;PAAARAADADAQHPRGRAASLDPLGIALFTGTLVTAMLFLLRLDRPLWWLLPLVAVLGGALAWWERRRTAPFIDVTMLARNRALATTYLRHGTAYLIIYCVMYGYAQWLEDAHGLSSFTAGLVMLPMSAAAAVCSLLGARTKGIRAPLTVAAVLLAAGSGLLLLTGHHASMAVLLSAAVLFGLPQGLASTGNQAAVYAQAPAGGMGAAAGLQRTAQYLGAITAASLIGLFYGPRATDGGLHDMATVTGLLSVALVLLTVGDRALRAGRR
;
A
#
# COMPACT_ATOMS: atom_id res chain seq x y z
N PRO A 1 -23.37 -26.14 -41.97
CA PRO A 1 -22.18 -25.25 -42.01
C PRO A 1 -21.99 -24.44 -40.71
N ALA A 2 -23.08 -24.13 -39.95
CA ALA A 2 -23.02 -23.35 -38.72
C ALA A 2 -22.41 -24.16 -37.54
N ALA A 3 -22.74 -25.44 -37.43
CA ALA A 3 -22.21 -26.31 -36.37
C ALA A 3 -20.71 -26.60 -36.49
N ALA A 4 -20.16 -26.66 -37.72
CA ALA A 4 -18.73 -26.83 -37.96
C ALA A 4 -17.94 -25.58 -37.57
N ARG A 5 -18.49 -24.36 -37.77
CA ARG A 5 -17.84 -23.11 -37.34
C ARG A 5 -17.86 -22.90 -35.82
N ALA A 6 -18.88 -23.41 -35.11
CA ALA A 6 -18.95 -23.39 -33.66
C ALA A 6 -17.90 -24.33 -33.04
N ALA A 7 -17.66 -25.50 -33.65
CA ALA A 7 -16.65 -26.46 -33.20
C ALA A 7 -15.20 -25.95 -33.44
N ASP A 8 -14.96 -25.22 -34.55
CA ASP A 8 -13.66 -24.58 -34.83
C ASP A 8 -13.38 -23.37 -33.92
N ALA A 9 -14.41 -22.64 -33.48
CA ALA A 9 -14.26 -21.51 -32.55
C ALA A 9 -13.88 -22.01 -31.13
N ASP A 10 -14.40 -23.17 -30.73
CA ASP A 10 -14.05 -23.81 -29.42
C ASP A 10 -12.66 -24.44 -29.42
N ALA A 11 -12.15 -24.84 -30.59
CA ALA A 11 -10.81 -25.39 -30.75
C ALA A 11 -9.69 -24.33 -30.74
N GLN A 12 -10.05 -23.06 -30.93
CA GLN A 12 -9.07 -21.93 -30.96
C GLN A 12 -8.90 -21.22 -29.61
N HIS A 13 -9.63 -21.60 -28.57
CA HIS A 13 -9.24 -21.23 -27.22
C HIS A 13 -8.11 -22.17 -26.78
N PRO A 14 -6.86 -21.70 -26.71
CA PRO A 14 -5.82 -22.51 -26.09
C PRO A 14 -6.29 -22.75 -24.65
N ARG A 15 -6.73 -23.99 -24.37
CA ARG A 15 -6.97 -24.43 -22.99
C ARG A 15 -5.76 -23.99 -22.20
N GLY A 16 -5.95 -22.94 -21.36
CA GLY A 16 -4.86 -22.36 -20.60
C GLY A 16 -4.07 -23.52 -20.00
N ARG A 17 -2.80 -23.63 -20.37
CA ARG A 17 -1.89 -24.51 -19.66
C ARG A 17 -2.15 -24.26 -18.20
N ALA A 18 -2.68 -25.27 -17.49
CA ALA A 18 -2.79 -25.22 -16.05
C ALA A 18 -1.42 -24.75 -15.57
N ALA A 19 -1.37 -23.49 -15.07
CA ALA A 19 -0.12 -22.92 -14.62
C ALA A 19 0.43 -23.91 -13.61
N SER A 20 1.53 -24.55 -13.93
CA SER A 20 2.15 -25.54 -13.04
C SER A 20 2.44 -24.77 -11.77
N LEU A 21 1.68 -25.08 -10.70
CA LEU A 21 1.90 -24.48 -9.40
C LEU A 21 3.38 -24.69 -9.07
N ASP A 22 4.06 -23.61 -8.70
CA ASP A 22 5.43 -23.66 -8.19
C ASP A 22 5.40 -23.69 -6.65
N PRO A 23 5.24 -24.87 -6.03
CA PRO A 23 5.07 -24.97 -4.59
C PRO A 23 6.31 -24.48 -3.83
N LEU A 24 7.51 -24.63 -4.41
CA LEU A 24 8.73 -24.17 -3.79
C LEU A 24 8.88 -22.64 -3.90
N GLY A 25 8.54 -22.05 -5.05
CA GLY A 25 8.50 -20.59 -5.21
C GLY A 25 7.50 -19.94 -4.25
N ILE A 26 6.29 -20.53 -4.13
CA ILE A 26 5.27 -20.08 -3.17
C ILE A 26 5.78 -20.20 -1.72
N ALA A 27 6.41 -21.32 -1.35
CA ALA A 27 6.94 -21.53 0.01
C ALA A 27 8.06 -20.54 0.34
N LEU A 28 9.00 -20.30 -0.58
CA LEU A 28 10.10 -19.33 -0.41
C LEU A 28 9.57 -17.90 -0.33
N PHE A 29 8.61 -17.53 -1.16
CA PHE A 29 7.96 -16.21 -1.10
C PHE A 29 7.23 -16.01 0.22
N THR A 30 6.41 -16.97 0.62
CA THR A 30 5.68 -16.93 1.89
C THR A 30 6.64 -16.88 3.07
N GLY A 31 7.67 -17.72 3.08
CA GLY A 31 8.71 -17.71 4.13
C GLY A 31 9.43 -16.38 4.23
N THR A 32 9.81 -15.78 3.10
CA THR A 32 10.43 -14.45 3.05
C THR A 32 9.51 -13.39 3.64
N LEU A 33 8.24 -13.36 3.22
CA LEU A 33 7.26 -12.40 3.72
C LEU A 33 6.99 -12.58 5.21
N VAL A 34 6.71 -13.80 5.67
CA VAL A 34 6.44 -14.08 7.09
C VAL A 34 7.63 -13.68 7.96
N THR A 35 8.85 -13.99 7.53
CA THR A 35 10.05 -13.62 8.28
C THR A 35 10.25 -12.10 8.31
N ALA A 36 10.02 -11.39 7.20
CA ALA A 36 10.06 -9.94 7.14
C ALA A 36 8.99 -9.31 8.03
N MET A 37 7.77 -9.85 8.00
CA MET A 37 6.67 -9.41 8.85
C MET A 37 6.96 -9.61 10.34
N LEU A 38 7.53 -10.75 10.73
CA LEU A 38 7.93 -11.02 12.11
C LEU A 38 9.01 -10.05 12.59
N PHE A 39 9.97 -9.69 11.74
CA PHE A 39 10.95 -8.66 12.06
C PHE A 39 10.29 -7.30 12.27
N LEU A 40 9.44 -6.89 11.34
CA LEU A 40 8.72 -5.61 11.43
C LEU A 40 7.81 -5.56 12.66
N LEU A 41 7.13 -6.64 13.01
CA LEU A 41 6.23 -6.71 14.17
C LEU A 41 6.96 -6.61 15.53
N ARG A 42 8.28 -6.83 15.53
CA ARG A 42 9.15 -6.79 16.73
C ARG A 42 10.13 -5.62 16.69
N LEU A 43 9.77 -4.48 16.10
CA LEU A 43 10.65 -3.29 16.04
C LEU A 43 10.94 -2.67 17.42
N ASP A 44 10.08 -2.90 18.41
CA ASP A 44 10.30 -2.55 19.83
C ASP A 44 11.44 -3.34 20.47
N ARG A 45 11.61 -4.61 20.05
CA ARG A 45 12.68 -5.52 20.48
C ARG A 45 13.19 -6.30 19.27
N PRO A 46 13.99 -5.67 18.40
CA PRO A 46 14.28 -6.22 17.08
C PRO A 46 15.08 -7.52 17.17
N LEU A 47 14.56 -8.56 16.55
CA LEU A 47 15.23 -9.84 16.39
C LEU A 47 16.15 -9.77 15.16
N TRP A 48 17.33 -9.21 15.33
CA TRP A 48 18.29 -8.94 14.24
C TRP A 48 18.65 -10.16 13.39
N TRP A 49 18.57 -11.37 13.96
CA TRP A 49 18.83 -12.62 13.25
C TRP A 49 17.77 -12.92 12.16
N LEU A 50 16.61 -12.28 12.18
CA LEU A 50 15.60 -12.40 11.12
C LEU A 50 16.03 -11.71 9.83
N LEU A 51 16.86 -10.66 9.89
CA LEU A 51 17.33 -9.95 8.69
C LEU A 51 18.18 -10.85 7.78
N PRO A 52 19.25 -11.54 8.28
CA PRO A 52 19.95 -12.49 7.43
C PRO A 52 19.06 -13.64 6.94
N LEU A 53 18.06 -14.07 7.72
CA LEU A 53 17.11 -15.09 7.27
C LEU A 53 16.23 -14.57 6.11
N VAL A 54 15.72 -13.33 6.18
CA VAL A 54 15.01 -12.66 5.07
C VAL A 54 15.91 -12.59 3.84
N ALA A 55 17.17 -12.21 4.01
CA ALA A 55 18.12 -12.11 2.90
C ALA A 55 18.40 -13.48 2.26
N VAL A 56 18.55 -14.53 3.06
CA VAL A 56 18.76 -15.91 2.56
C VAL A 56 17.51 -16.41 1.82
N LEU A 57 16.33 -16.30 2.43
CA LEU A 57 15.09 -16.76 1.79
C LEU A 57 14.76 -15.95 0.52
N GLY A 58 14.91 -14.63 0.56
CA GLY A 58 14.72 -13.77 -0.61
C GLY A 58 15.75 -14.03 -1.70
N GLY A 59 17.01 -14.28 -1.33
CA GLY A 59 18.07 -14.69 -2.26
C GLY A 59 17.79 -16.06 -2.88
N ALA A 60 17.35 -17.03 -2.08
CA ALA A 60 16.95 -18.36 -2.56
C ALA A 60 15.74 -18.27 -3.50
N LEU A 61 14.74 -17.44 -3.17
CA LEU A 61 13.60 -17.15 -4.04
C LEU A 61 14.07 -16.56 -5.37
N ALA A 62 14.87 -15.50 -5.33
CA ALA A 62 15.38 -14.86 -6.54
C ALA A 62 16.22 -15.79 -7.41
N TRP A 63 17.03 -16.65 -6.80
CA TRP A 63 17.81 -17.66 -7.50
C TRP A 63 16.93 -18.76 -8.12
N TRP A 64 15.91 -19.23 -7.39
CA TRP A 64 14.96 -20.26 -7.85
C TRP A 64 14.13 -19.74 -9.04
N GLU A 65 13.50 -18.56 -8.89
CA GLU A 65 12.64 -17.96 -9.89
C GLU A 65 13.38 -17.67 -11.21
N ARG A 66 14.67 -17.27 -11.15
CA ARG A 66 15.50 -17.05 -12.35
C ARG A 66 15.78 -18.30 -13.17
N ARG A 67 15.61 -19.48 -12.57
CA ARG A 67 15.86 -20.76 -13.24
C ARG A 67 14.57 -21.42 -13.77
N ARG A 68 13.42 -20.85 -13.46
CA ARG A 68 12.12 -21.37 -13.90
C ARG A 68 11.69 -20.75 -15.22
N THR A 69 11.09 -21.60 -16.07
CA THR A 69 10.45 -21.17 -17.34
C THR A 69 9.08 -20.53 -17.12
N ALA A 70 8.41 -20.87 -16.01
CA ALA A 70 7.14 -20.31 -15.58
C ALA A 70 7.24 -19.96 -14.09
N PRO A 71 7.88 -18.84 -13.72
CA PRO A 71 8.06 -18.43 -12.34
C PRO A 71 6.73 -17.98 -11.71
N PHE A 72 6.59 -18.18 -10.39
CA PHE A 72 5.45 -17.64 -9.62
C PHE A 72 5.49 -16.12 -9.59
N ILE A 73 6.69 -15.55 -9.41
CA ILE A 73 6.96 -14.12 -9.52
C ILE A 73 8.15 -13.95 -10.46
N ASP A 74 7.95 -13.31 -11.60
CA ASP A 74 9.07 -12.96 -12.48
C ASP A 74 9.91 -11.84 -11.85
N VAL A 75 10.84 -12.24 -10.97
CA VAL A 75 11.78 -11.34 -10.29
C VAL A 75 12.65 -10.59 -11.31
N THR A 76 12.95 -11.22 -12.43
CA THR A 76 13.76 -10.60 -13.49
C THR A 76 12.97 -9.50 -14.18
N MET A 77 11.71 -9.76 -14.48
CA MET A 77 10.79 -8.75 -15.02
C MET A 77 10.61 -7.59 -14.04
N LEU A 78 10.39 -7.89 -12.76
CA LEU A 78 10.23 -6.86 -11.74
C LEU A 78 11.50 -6.00 -11.59
N ALA A 79 12.69 -6.59 -11.60
CA ALA A 79 13.96 -5.87 -11.54
C ALA A 79 14.19 -4.98 -12.77
N ARG A 80 13.69 -5.38 -13.94
CA ARG A 80 13.78 -4.60 -15.19
C ARG A 80 12.68 -3.56 -15.31
N ASN A 81 11.50 -3.82 -14.76
CA ASN A 81 10.35 -2.90 -14.80
C ASN A 81 10.37 -1.91 -13.63
N ARG A 82 11.27 -0.92 -13.71
CA ARG A 82 11.41 0.13 -12.68
C ARG A 82 10.12 0.90 -12.44
N ALA A 83 9.28 1.08 -13.45
CA ALA A 83 8.02 1.79 -13.33
C ALA A 83 7.06 1.04 -12.38
N LEU A 84 6.93 -0.27 -12.56
CA LEU A 84 6.11 -1.12 -11.71
C LEU A 84 6.66 -1.21 -10.28
N ALA A 85 7.99 -1.37 -10.11
CA ALA A 85 8.64 -1.35 -8.81
C ALA A 85 8.41 -0.02 -8.05
N THR A 86 8.53 1.12 -8.75
CA THR A 86 8.23 2.44 -8.18
C THR A 86 6.75 2.55 -7.79
N THR A 87 5.85 1.97 -8.57
CA THR A 87 4.42 1.95 -8.25
C THR A 87 4.14 1.14 -6.98
N TYR A 88 4.80 -0.01 -6.77
CA TYR A 88 4.67 -0.78 -5.53
C TYR A 88 5.23 -0.04 -4.32
N LEU A 89 6.40 0.58 -4.44
CA LEU A 89 6.98 1.40 -3.39
C LEU A 89 6.03 2.56 -3.00
N ARG A 90 5.53 3.30 -4.00
CA ARG A 90 4.56 4.37 -3.79
C ARG A 90 3.28 3.88 -3.12
N HIS A 91 2.74 2.75 -3.56
CA HIS A 91 1.54 2.14 -3.00
C HIS A 91 1.74 1.71 -1.55
N GLY A 92 2.81 0.97 -1.27
CA GLY A 92 3.16 0.52 0.08
C GLY A 92 3.38 1.68 1.04
N THR A 93 4.13 2.72 0.62
CA THR A 93 4.37 3.92 1.43
C THR A 93 3.08 4.71 1.68
N ALA A 94 2.22 4.90 0.67
CA ALA A 94 0.94 5.57 0.85
C ALA A 94 0.06 4.83 1.87
N TYR A 95 -0.02 3.51 1.76
CA TYR A 95 -0.81 2.70 2.69
C TYR A 95 -0.18 2.59 4.08
N LEU A 96 1.14 2.61 4.21
CA LEU A 96 1.80 2.74 5.50
C LEU A 96 1.30 4.01 6.22
N ILE A 97 1.33 5.17 5.56
CA ILE A 97 0.87 6.44 6.12
C ILE A 97 -0.63 6.35 6.47
N ILE A 98 -1.46 5.86 5.55
CA ILE A 98 -2.90 5.71 5.75
C ILE A 98 -3.21 4.81 6.96
N TYR A 99 -2.51 3.68 7.10
CA TYR A 99 -2.71 2.76 8.22
C TYR A 99 -2.18 3.31 9.55
N CYS A 100 -1.06 4.05 9.55
CA CYS A 100 -0.61 4.78 10.74
C CYS A 100 -1.71 5.68 11.26
N VAL A 101 -2.37 6.43 10.38
CA VAL A 101 -3.46 7.31 10.80
C VAL A 101 -4.73 6.53 11.13
N MET A 102 -5.12 5.58 10.30
CA MET A 102 -6.36 4.83 10.52
C MET A 102 -6.39 4.12 11.89
N TYR A 103 -5.28 3.52 12.30
CA TYR A 103 -5.19 2.82 13.58
C TYR A 103 -4.63 3.72 14.68
N GLY A 104 -3.54 4.46 14.43
CA GLY A 104 -2.89 5.28 15.43
C GLY A 104 -3.74 6.48 15.85
N TYR A 105 -4.40 7.16 14.91
CA TYR A 105 -5.29 8.25 15.24
C TYR A 105 -6.54 7.79 16.00
N ALA A 106 -7.12 6.64 15.61
CA ALA A 106 -8.24 6.05 16.35
C ALA A 106 -7.85 5.73 17.79
N GLN A 107 -6.69 5.11 18.01
CA GLN A 107 -6.19 4.83 19.36
C GLN A 107 -5.93 6.10 20.16
N TRP A 108 -5.36 7.14 19.53
CA TRP A 108 -5.14 8.43 20.20
C TRP A 108 -6.47 9.11 20.61
N LEU A 109 -7.50 9.01 19.76
CA LEU A 109 -8.84 9.53 20.10
C LEU A 109 -9.40 8.88 21.35
N GLU A 110 -9.15 7.59 21.58
CA GLU A 110 -9.58 6.86 22.77
C GLU A 110 -8.69 7.18 23.98
N ASP A 111 -7.38 7.02 23.85
CA ASP A 111 -6.43 7.06 24.96
C ASP A 111 -6.14 8.48 25.46
N ALA A 112 -5.89 9.42 24.56
CA ALA A 112 -5.46 10.79 24.90
C ALA A 112 -6.60 11.80 24.89
N HIS A 113 -7.51 11.71 23.90
CA HIS A 113 -8.66 12.61 23.82
C HIS A 113 -9.83 12.15 24.71
N GLY A 114 -9.81 10.89 25.17
CA GLY A 114 -10.78 10.34 26.11
C GLY A 114 -12.15 10.01 25.49
N LEU A 115 -12.23 9.82 24.18
CA LEU A 115 -13.47 9.43 23.51
C LEU A 115 -13.75 7.94 23.75
N SER A 116 -15.03 7.57 23.84
CA SER A 116 -15.40 6.15 23.79
C SER A 116 -15.08 5.57 22.42
N SER A 117 -14.83 4.25 22.34
CA SER A 117 -14.55 3.55 21.06
C SER A 117 -15.67 3.77 20.04
N PHE A 118 -16.92 3.88 20.50
CA PHE A 118 -18.06 4.21 19.64
C PHE A 118 -17.92 5.62 19.04
N THR A 119 -17.61 6.62 19.86
CA THR A 119 -17.45 8.02 19.41
C THR A 119 -16.21 8.17 18.52
N ALA A 120 -15.09 7.53 18.86
CA ALA A 120 -13.90 7.50 18.01
C ALA A 120 -14.21 6.89 16.64
N GLY A 121 -14.98 5.80 16.60
CA GLY A 121 -15.48 5.21 15.36
C GLY A 121 -16.34 6.17 14.54
N LEU A 122 -17.23 6.95 15.18
CA LEU A 122 -18.03 7.99 14.50
C LEU A 122 -17.15 9.11 13.92
N VAL A 123 -16.12 9.55 14.64
CA VAL A 123 -15.14 10.54 14.14
C VAL A 123 -14.38 10.02 12.92
N MET A 124 -14.16 8.69 12.82
CA MET A 124 -13.49 8.06 11.69
C MET A 124 -14.41 7.81 10.48
N LEU A 125 -15.74 7.87 10.63
CA LEU A 125 -16.68 7.67 9.52
C LEU A 125 -16.45 8.62 8.33
N PRO A 126 -16.20 9.93 8.51
CA PRO A 126 -15.92 10.85 7.41
C PRO A 126 -14.69 10.46 6.59
N MET A 127 -13.68 9.81 7.21
CA MET A 127 -12.52 9.26 6.49
C MET A 127 -12.96 8.22 5.46
N SER A 128 -13.78 7.25 5.87
CA SER A 128 -14.28 6.19 4.98
C SER A 128 -15.21 6.75 3.89
N ALA A 129 -16.08 7.70 4.25
CA ALA A 129 -16.96 8.34 3.28
C ALA A 129 -16.17 9.15 2.24
N ALA A 130 -15.19 9.94 2.66
CA ALA A 130 -14.31 10.70 1.77
C ALA A 130 -13.49 9.76 0.86
N ALA A 131 -12.98 8.64 1.40
CA ALA A 131 -12.29 7.63 0.61
C ALA A 131 -13.17 7.02 -0.47
N ALA A 132 -14.42 6.65 -0.14
CA ALA A 132 -15.37 6.11 -1.11
C ALA A 132 -15.70 7.11 -2.22
N VAL A 133 -16.01 8.36 -1.86
CA VAL A 133 -16.29 9.44 -2.83
C VAL A 133 -15.09 9.68 -3.75
N CYS A 134 -13.89 9.82 -3.17
CA CYS A 134 -12.67 10.06 -3.95
C CYS A 134 -12.26 8.85 -4.79
N SER A 135 -12.56 7.64 -4.37
CA SER A 135 -12.36 6.44 -5.20
C SER A 135 -13.25 6.46 -6.45
N LEU A 136 -14.53 6.84 -6.29
CA LEU A 136 -15.46 6.97 -7.42
C LEU A 136 -15.06 8.11 -8.38
N LEU A 137 -14.64 9.24 -7.85
CA LEU A 137 -14.15 10.37 -8.64
C LEU A 137 -12.81 10.04 -9.32
N GLY A 138 -11.90 9.41 -8.60
CA GLY A 138 -10.61 8.97 -9.10
C GLY A 138 -10.71 8.01 -10.28
N ALA A 139 -11.69 7.10 -10.25
CA ALA A 139 -11.96 6.17 -11.35
C ALA A 139 -12.41 6.87 -12.65
N ARG A 140 -12.92 8.10 -12.56
CA ARG A 140 -13.36 8.91 -13.73
C ARG A 140 -12.25 9.80 -14.28
N THR A 141 -11.11 9.90 -13.63
CA THR A 141 -10.02 10.77 -14.08
C THR A 141 -9.26 10.15 -15.25
N LYS A 142 -8.96 10.97 -16.28
CA LYS A 142 -8.24 10.52 -17.49
C LYS A 142 -6.70 10.48 -17.32
N GLY A 143 -6.17 10.47 -16.11
CA GLY A 143 -4.73 10.47 -15.88
C GLY A 143 -4.35 9.87 -14.54
N ILE A 144 -3.17 9.29 -14.46
CA ILE A 144 -2.69 8.58 -13.28
C ILE A 144 -1.90 9.54 -12.35
N ARG A 145 -1.10 10.44 -12.93
CA ARG A 145 -0.16 11.28 -12.18
C ARG A 145 -0.84 12.30 -11.29
N ALA A 146 -1.83 13.02 -11.80
CA ALA A 146 -2.47 14.11 -11.06
C ALA A 146 -3.19 13.59 -9.78
N PRO A 147 -4.04 12.55 -9.82
CA PRO A 147 -4.65 12.01 -8.62
C PRO A 147 -3.64 11.53 -7.58
N LEU A 148 -2.55 10.87 -8.01
CA LEU A 148 -1.50 10.40 -7.10
C LEU A 148 -0.69 11.54 -6.48
N THR A 149 -0.43 12.62 -7.23
CA THR A 149 0.24 13.81 -6.69
C THR A 149 -0.65 14.51 -5.67
N VAL A 150 -1.94 14.68 -5.99
CA VAL A 150 -2.91 15.27 -5.05
C VAL A 150 -3.01 14.40 -3.78
N ALA A 151 -3.08 13.08 -3.93
CA ALA A 151 -3.09 12.18 -2.78
C ALA A 151 -1.85 12.36 -1.89
N ALA A 152 -0.66 12.42 -2.47
CA ALA A 152 0.58 12.60 -1.71
C ALA A 152 0.63 13.96 -0.99
N VAL A 153 0.18 15.04 -1.63
CA VAL A 153 0.10 16.38 -1.03
C VAL A 153 -0.93 16.41 0.12
N LEU A 154 -2.08 15.76 -0.06
CA LEU A 154 -3.09 15.66 1.00
C LEU A 154 -2.59 14.85 2.20
N LEU A 155 -1.83 13.77 1.99
CA LEU A 155 -1.18 13.04 3.08
C LEU A 155 -0.19 13.93 3.85
N ALA A 156 0.60 14.74 3.15
CA ALA A 156 1.51 15.68 3.78
C ALA A 156 0.76 16.78 4.58
N ALA A 157 -0.31 17.33 4.01
CA ALA A 157 -1.15 18.32 4.67
C ALA A 157 -1.85 17.73 5.91
N GLY A 158 -2.36 16.49 5.81
CA GLY A 158 -2.96 15.78 6.92
C GLY A 158 -1.97 15.51 8.06
N SER A 159 -0.75 15.07 7.72
CA SER A 159 0.31 14.89 8.71
C SER A 159 0.69 16.23 9.38
N GLY A 160 0.74 17.32 8.61
CA GLY A 160 0.94 18.68 9.15
C GLY A 160 -0.19 19.10 10.10
N LEU A 161 -1.43 18.77 9.79
CA LEU A 161 -2.57 19.04 10.69
C LEU A 161 -2.44 18.26 12.00
N LEU A 162 -2.03 16.97 11.95
CA LEU A 162 -1.84 16.18 13.16
C LEU A 162 -0.73 16.72 14.07
N LEU A 163 0.32 17.36 13.52
CA LEU A 163 1.35 18.04 14.31
C LEU A 163 0.80 19.24 15.12
N LEU A 164 -0.32 19.81 14.68
CA LEU A 164 -1.00 20.92 15.35
C LEU A 164 -2.17 20.45 16.23
N THR A 165 -2.45 19.13 16.25
CA THR A 165 -3.57 18.53 16.97
C THR A 165 -3.10 18.01 18.33
N GLY A 166 -3.84 18.32 19.40
CA GLY A 166 -3.60 17.81 20.75
C GLY A 166 -4.92 17.44 21.45
N HIS A 167 -4.84 16.97 22.66
CA HIS A 167 -6.01 16.47 23.43
C HIS A 167 -7.12 17.53 23.67
N HIS A 168 -6.82 18.81 23.46
CA HIS A 168 -7.82 19.89 23.50
C HIS A 168 -8.38 20.28 22.12
N ALA A 169 -8.05 19.52 21.06
CA ALA A 169 -8.54 19.83 19.72
C ALA A 169 -10.07 19.78 19.66
N SER A 170 -10.66 20.75 18.96
CA SER A 170 -12.11 20.77 18.76
C SER A 170 -12.57 19.63 17.86
N MET A 171 -13.83 19.20 18.00
CA MET A 171 -14.43 18.17 17.15
C MET A 171 -14.31 18.49 15.65
N ALA A 172 -14.38 19.80 15.29
CA ALA A 172 -14.20 20.21 13.90
C ALA A 172 -12.79 19.89 13.37
N VAL A 173 -11.75 20.06 14.17
CA VAL A 173 -10.36 19.71 13.81
C VAL A 173 -10.24 18.19 13.66
N LEU A 174 -10.83 17.43 14.59
CA LEU A 174 -10.80 15.96 14.55
C LEU A 174 -11.45 15.40 13.27
N LEU A 175 -12.64 15.91 12.94
CA LEU A 175 -13.36 15.52 11.72
C LEU A 175 -12.61 15.95 10.46
N SER A 176 -11.99 17.14 10.47
CA SER A 176 -11.19 17.65 9.35
C SER A 176 -9.97 16.76 9.09
N ALA A 177 -9.28 16.32 10.15
CA ALA A 177 -8.19 15.37 10.03
C ALA A 177 -8.65 14.04 9.40
N ALA A 178 -9.77 13.47 9.86
CA ALA A 178 -10.33 12.26 9.30
C ALA A 178 -10.65 12.41 7.79
N VAL A 179 -11.32 13.49 7.39
CA VAL A 179 -11.61 13.77 5.96
C VAL A 179 -10.31 13.90 5.16
N LEU A 180 -9.33 14.66 5.68
CA LEU A 180 -8.09 14.96 5.00
C LEU A 180 -7.25 13.72 4.70
N PHE A 181 -7.36 12.65 5.50
CA PHE A 181 -6.74 11.36 5.23
C PHE A 181 -7.62 10.41 4.40
N GLY A 182 -8.94 10.59 4.42
CA GLY A 182 -9.87 9.82 3.58
C GLY A 182 -9.72 10.15 2.09
N LEU A 183 -9.59 11.43 1.75
CA LEU A 183 -9.45 11.88 0.36
C LEU A 183 -8.27 11.18 -0.36
N PRO A 184 -7.03 11.22 0.19
CA PRO A 184 -5.89 10.56 -0.45
C PRO A 184 -6.00 9.03 -0.47
N GLN A 185 -6.68 8.40 0.49
CA GLN A 185 -6.90 6.95 0.49
C GLN A 185 -7.67 6.51 -0.77
N GLY A 186 -8.74 7.19 -1.13
CA GLY A 186 -9.52 6.91 -2.33
C GLY A 186 -8.72 7.14 -3.61
N LEU A 187 -8.03 8.29 -3.71
CA LEU A 187 -7.21 8.65 -4.88
C LEU A 187 -6.00 7.73 -5.06
N ALA A 188 -5.31 7.37 -3.96
CA ALA A 188 -4.16 6.48 -4.01
C ALA A 188 -4.56 5.05 -4.40
N SER A 189 -5.72 4.58 -3.93
CA SER A 189 -6.24 3.25 -4.28
C SER A 189 -6.43 3.13 -5.79
N THR A 190 -7.26 3.99 -6.37
CA THR A 190 -7.60 3.95 -7.80
C THR A 190 -6.41 4.32 -8.69
N GLY A 191 -5.63 5.35 -8.29
CA GLY A 191 -4.49 5.82 -9.07
C GLY A 191 -3.36 4.78 -9.15
N ASN A 192 -3.00 4.12 -8.05
CA ASN A 192 -1.99 3.07 -8.07
C ASN A 192 -2.49 1.80 -8.78
N GLN A 193 -3.78 1.46 -8.67
CA GLN A 193 -4.36 0.35 -9.41
C GLN A 193 -4.29 0.61 -10.93
N ALA A 194 -4.66 1.81 -11.37
CA ALA A 194 -4.54 2.22 -12.76
C ALA A 194 -3.08 2.19 -13.25
N ALA A 195 -2.12 2.59 -12.40
CA ALA A 195 -0.69 2.52 -12.71
C ALA A 195 -0.22 1.07 -12.90
N VAL A 196 -0.66 0.14 -12.03
CA VAL A 196 -0.34 -1.29 -12.17
C VAL A 196 -0.92 -1.84 -13.48
N TYR A 197 -2.16 -1.52 -13.82
CA TYR A 197 -2.77 -1.96 -15.07
C TYR A 197 -2.04 -1.45 -16.31
N ALA A 198 -1.54 -0.20 -16.27
CA ALA A 198 -0.80 0.38 -17.37
C ALA A 198 0.65 -0.14 -17.50
N GLN A 199 1.23 -0.68 -16.43
CA GLN A 199 2.66 -1.05 -16.34
C GLN A 199 2.88 -2.56 -16.28
N ALA A 200 1.85 -3.34 -15.98
CA ALA A 200 1.95 -4.79 -15.92
C ALA A 200 2.22 -5.39 -17.32
N PRO A 201 3.05 -6.43 -17.41
CA PRO A 201 3.29 -7.12 -18.67
C PRO A 201 2.04 -7.88 -19.15
N ALA A 202 1.98 -8.14 -20.44
CA ALA A 202 0.92 -8.95 -21.01
C ALA A 202 0.89 -10.35 -20.35
N GLY A 203 -0.28 -10.77 -19.86
CA GLY A 203 -0.46 -12.04 -19.14
C GLY A 203 0.00 -12.04 -17.68
N GLY A 204 0.68 -10.98 -17.18
CA GLY A 204 1.20 -10.89 -15.81
C GLY A 204 0.31 -10.11 -14.84
N MET A 205 -0.91 -9.75 -15.20
CA MET A 205 -1.78 -8.89 -14.41
C MET A 205 -2.11 -9.46 -13.03
N GLY A 206 -2.35 -10.76 -12.92
CA GLY A 206 -2.65 -11.41 -11.64
C GLY A 206 -1.48 -11.31 -10.66
N ALA A 207 -0.26 -11.60 -11.11
CA ALA A 207 0.95 -11.47 -10.31
C ALA A 207 1.22 -10.01 -9.92
N ALA A 208 1.04 -9.06 -10.85
CA ALA A 208 1.22 -7.64 -10.60
C ALA A 208 0.23 -7.12 -9.54
N ALA A 209 -1.05 -7.52 -9.60
CA ALA A 209 -2.05 -7.17 -8.60
C ALA A 209 -1.76 -7.82 -7.24
N GLY A 210 -1.29 -9.07 -7.23
CA GLY A 210 -0.87 -9.77 -6.01
C GLY A 210 0.29 -9.05 -5.31
N LEU A 211 1.33 -8.66 -6.05
CA LEU A 211 2.46 -7.89 -5.51
C LEU A 211 2.05 -6.50 -5.00
N GLN A 212 1.10 -5.85 -5.66
CA GLN A 212 0.52 -4.60 -5.15
C GLN A 212 -0.12 -4.79 -3.77
N ARG A 213 -0.90 -5.86 -3.59
CA ARG A 213 -1.49 -6.21 -2.29
C ARG A 213 -0.43 -6.56 -1.25
N THR A 214 0.62 -7.28 -1.64
CA THR A 214 1.76 -7.55 -0.75
C THR A 214 2.41 -6.26 -0.27
N ALA A 215 2.68 -5.30 -1.17
CA ALA A 215 3.22 -3.99 -0.79
C ALA A 215 2.29 -3.24 0.18
N GLN A 216 0.98 -3.31 -0.02
CA GLN A 216 -0.03 -2.75 0.89
C GLN A 216 0.05 -3.38 2.29
N TYR A 217 0.09 -4.71 2.38
CA TYR A 217 0.16 -5.41 3.67
C TYR A 217 1.48 -5.18 4.41
N LEU A 218 2.60 -5.10 3.68
CA LEU A 218 3.89 -4.70 4.29
C LEU A 218 3.78 -3.28 4.87
N GLY A 219 3.13 -2.35 4.16
CA GLY A 219 2.84 -1.01 4.68
C GLY A 219 1.99 -1.06 5.96
N ALA A 220 0.94 -1.87 5.99
CA ALA A 220 0.05 -2.02 7.15
C ALA A 220 0.79 -2.57 8.39
N ILE A 221 1.64 -3.58 8.20
CA ILE A 221 2.41 -4.20 9.30
C ILE A 221 3.46 -3.22 9.82
N THR A 222 4.16 -2.52 8.91
CA THR A 222 5.11 -1.48 9.30
C THR A 222 4.39 -0.37 10.08
N ALA A 223 3.19 0.04 9.68
CA ALA A 223 2.38 1.01 10.39
C ALA A 223 2.04 0.55 11.82
N ALA A 224 1.58 -0.70 11.98
CA ALA A 224 1.28 -1.26 13.30
C ALA A 224 2.51 -1.26 14.21
N SER A 225 3.68 -1.57 13.66
CA SER A 225 4.95 -1.55 14.41
C SER A 225 5.38 -0.14 14.81
N LEU A 226 5.22 0.84 13.93
CA LEU A 226 5.49 2.26 14.22
C LEU A 226 4.54 2.80 15.30
N ILE A 227 3.25 2.45 15.22
CA ILE A 227 2.28 2.82 16.26
C ILE A 227 2.70 2.26 17.62
N GLY A 228 3.07 0.98 17.69
CA GLY A 228 3.60 0.38 18.92
C GLY A 228 4.85 1.07 19.44
N LEU A 229 5.75 1.50 18.55
CA LEU A 229 6.97 2.22 18.90
C LEU A 229 6.71 3.63 19.46
N PHE A 230 5.79 4.38 18.85
CA PHE A 230 5.52 5.78 19.24
C PHE A 230 4.57 5.89 20.42
N TYR A 231 3.60 4.99 20.53
CA TYR A 231 2.59 5.06 21.59
C TYR A 231 2.95 4.22 22.83
N GLY A 232 3.73 3.16 22.66
CA GLY A 232 4.00 2.24 23.75
C GLY A 232 2.68 1.67 24.32
N PRO A 233 2.50 1.70 25.67
CA PRO A 233 1.29 1.14 26.30
C PRO A 233 0.02 2.02 26.15
N ARG A 234 0.15 3.32 25.84
CA ARG A 234 -0.95 4.27 25.65
C ARG A 234 -0.57 5.37 24.67
N ALA A 235 -1.51 5.74 23.81
CA ALA A 235 -1.32 6.87 22.91
C ALA A 235 -1.32 8.20 23.70
N THR A 236 -0.39 9.07 23.34
CA THR A 236 -0.21 10.42 23.89
C THR A 236 -0.10 11.44 22.77
N ASP A 237 -0.24 12.74 23.09
CA ASP A 237 -0.02 13.83 22.12
C ASP A 237 1.40 13.77 21.55
N GLY A 238 2.41 13.50 22.39
CA GLY A 238 3.79 13.33 21.94
C GLY A 238 3.95 12.21 20.93
N GLY A 239 3.40 11.04 21.23
CA GLY A 239 3.42 9.91 20.29
C GLY A 239 2.67 10.18 18.98
N LEU A 240 1.54 10.93 19.04
CA LEU A 240 0.83 11.39 17.83
C LEU A 240 1.72 12.31 16.99
N HIS A 241 2.43 13.26 17.61
CA HIS A 241 3.33 14.19 16.92
C HIS A 241 4.54 13.46 16.31
N ASP A 242 5.13 12.47 17.00
CA ASP A 242 6.22 11.65 16.48
C ASP A 242 5.75 10.85 15.25
N MET A 243 4.58 10.22 15.35
CA MET A 243 3.97 9.53 14.22
C MET A 243 3.67 10.50 13.06
N ALA A 244 3.12 11.68 13.35
CA ALA A 244 2.81 12.70 12.37
C ALA A 244 4.07 13.25 11.68
N THR A 245 5.18 13.37 12.41
CA THR A 245 6.49 13.78 11.86
C THR A 245 6.99 12.74 10.86
N VAL A 246 6.99 11.45 11.21
CA VAL A 246 7.46 10.38 10.32
C VAL A 246 6.54 10.25 9.11
N THR A 247 5.22 10.26 9.30
CA THR A 247 4.27 10.18 8.18
C THR A 247 4.33 11.43 7.29
N GLY A 248 4.62 12.60 7.84
CA GLY A 248 4.86 13.83 7.10
C GLY A 248 6.11 13.75 6.22
N LEU A 249 7.24 13.30 6.77
CA LEU A 249 8.48 13.09 6.01
C LEU A 249 8.28 12.08 4.88
N LEU A 250 7.62 10.95 5.17
CA LEU A 250 7.28 9.95 4.16
C LEU A 250 6.34 10.51 3.08
N SER A 251 5.40 11.37 3.45
CA SER A 251 4.48 12.02 2.51
C SER A 251 5.21 12.99 1.58
N VAL A 252 6.17 13.76 2.09
CA VAL A 252 7.04 14.63 1.27
C VAL A 252 7.87 13.78 0.32
N ALA A 253 8.48 12.70 0.79
CA ALA A 253 9.22 11.78 -0.07
C ALA A 253 8.29 11.18 -1.15
N LEU A 254 7.04 10.86 -0.80
CA LEU A 254 6.04 10.34 -1.73
C LEU A 254 5.65 11.39 -2.79
N VAL A 255 5.54 12.67 -2.44
CA VAL A 255 5.34 13.78 -3.39
C VAL A 255 6.51 13.84 -4.38
N LEU A 256 7.74 13.85 -3.87
CA LEU A 256 8.94 13.89 -4.71
C LEU A 256 9.03 12.69 -5.65
N LEU A 257 8.76 11.50 -5.13
CA LEU A 257 8.73 10.25 -5.91
C LEU A 257 7.68 10.33 -7.03
N THR A 258 6.47 10.80 -6.72
CA THR A 258 5.35 10.87 -7.66
C THR A 258 5.57 11.95 -8.73
N VAL A 259 6.08 13.11 -8.34
CA VAL A 259 6.41 14.22 -9.26
C VAL A 259 7.61 13.87 -10.14
N GLY A 260 8.61 13.15 -9.59
CA GLY A 260 9.80 12.69 -10.33
C GLY A 260 9.52 11.52 -11.29
N ASP A 261 8.46 10.75 -11.06
CA ASP A 261 8.16 9.55 -11.85
C ASP A 261 7.72 9.90 -13.30
N ARG A 262 8.64 9.68 -14.24
CA ARG A 262 8.41 9.91 -15.68
C ARG A 262 7.43 8.90 -16.28
N ALA A 263 7.33 7.70 -15.73
CA ALA A 263 6.44 6.66 -16.24
C ALA A 263 4.95 7.04 -16.12
N LEU A 264 4.61 7.85 -15.12
CA LEU A 264 3.25 8.37 -14.93
C LEU A 264 2.85 9.45 -15.94
N ARG A 265 3.81 10.02 -16.68
CA ARG A 265 3.55 11.00 -17.76
C ARG A 265 3.14 10.32 -19.06
N ALA A 266 3.61 9.11 -19.32
CA ALA A 266 3.38 8.37 -20.55
C ALA A 266 1.96 7.82 -20.71
N GLY A 267 1.17 7.73 -19.63
CA GLY A 267 -0.24 7.28 -19.64
C GLY A 267 -1.25 8.25 -20.29
N ARG A 268 -0.79 9.20 -21.09
CA ARG A 268 -1.63 10.21 -21.78
C ARG A 268 -1.92 9.88 -23.26
N ARG A 269 -1.54 8.68 -23.73
CA ARG A 269 -1.84 8.28 -25.12
C ARG A 269 -2.97 7.27 -25.18
#